data_3f06ad8130a93e24478d852a37bc550b
#
_entry.id   3f06ad8130a93e24478d852a37bc550b
#
_cell.length_a   1.000
_cell.length_b   1.000
_cell.length_c   1.000
_cell.angle_alpha   90.00
_cell.angle_beta   90.00
_cell.angle_gamma   90.00
#
_symmetry.space_group_name_H-M   'P 1'
#
loop_
_entity.id
_entity.type
_entity.pdbx_description
1 polymer ?
#
loop_
_entity_poly.entity_id
_entity_poly.type
_entity_poly.pdbx_seq_one_letter_code
_entity_poly.pdbx_strand_id
1 'polypeptide(L)'
;MKILLSSIAKNDIRLLMRVFNADQEKKGIDFLEDLKMSIDGILQRSPTKSSEIAVNKMLNFPVNIHYVFENEENLFITAIFKED
;
A
#
# COMPACT_ATOMS: atom_id res chain seq x y z
N MET A 1 14.22 -5.64 -6.15
CA MET A 1 13.33 -6.09 -5.05
C MET A 1 11.96 -6.39 -5.60
N LYS A 2 11.39 -7.51 -5.20
CA LYS A 2 10.03 -7.87 -5.61
C LYS A 2 9.00 -7.32 -4.63
N ILE A 3 7.88 -6.88 -5.18
CA ILE A 3 6.72 -6.47 -4.40
C ILE A 3 5.65 -7.55 -4.57
N LEU A 4 5.23 -8.13 -3.46
CA LEU A 4 4.20 -9.15 -3.45
C LEU A 4 2.96 -8.59 -2.75
N LEU A 5 1.80 -8.80 -3.35
CA LEU A 5 0.52 -8.37 -2.77
C LEU A 5 -0.26 -9.58 -2.29
N SER A 6 -0.74 -9.55 -1.06
CA SER A 6 -1.65 -10.57 -0.56
C SER A 6 -2.98 -10.49 -1.31
N SER A 7 -3.77 -11.55 -1.26
CA SER A 7 -5.13 -11.51 -1.83
C SER A 7 -5.99 -10.47 -1.13
N ILE A 8 -5.78 -10.26 0.17
CA ILE A 8 -6.47 -9.22 0.94
C ILE A 8 -6.08 -7.84 0.42
N ALA A 9 -4.79 -7.58 0.23
CA ALA A 9 -4.31 -6.30 -0.28
C ALA A 9 -4.85 -6.01 -1.69
N LYS A 10 -4.86 -7.01 -2.57
CA LYS A 10 -5.42 -6.85 -3.92
C LYS A 10 -6.90 -6.48 -3.87
N ASN A 11 -7.65 -7.13 -3.02
CA ASN A 11 -9.08 -6.84 -2.84
C ASN A 11 -9.29 -5.45 -2.25
N ASP A 12 -8.48 -5.07 -1.26
CA ASP A 12 -8.52 -3.74 -0.65
C ASP A 12 -8.30 -2.64 -1.68
N ILE A 13 -7.31 -2.80 -2.55
CA ILE A 13 -7.02 -1.84 -3.62
C ILE A 13 -8.24 -1.66 -4.52
N ARG A 14 -8.86 -2.77 -4.94
CA ARG A 14 -10.03 -2.74 -5.81
C ARG A 14 -11.20 -2.02 -5.16
N LEU A 15 -11.45 -2.30 -3.89
CA LEU A 15 -12.54 -1.67 -3.15
C LEU A 15 -12.29 -0.18 -2.94
N LEU A 16 -11.07 0.20 -2.58
CA LEU A 16 -10.72 1.60 -2.37
C LEU A 16 -10.77 2.42 -3.65
N MET A 17 -10.40 1.84 -4.79
CA MET A 17 -10.58 2.50 -6.08
C MET A 17 -12.04 2.87 -6.33
N ARG A 18 -12.96 1.95 -6.01
CA ARG A 18 -14.39 2.21 -6.16
C ARG A 18 -14.86 3.31 -5.20
N VAL A 19 -14.40 3.27 -3.96
CA VAL A 19 -14.76 4.27 -2.96
C VAL A 19 -14.32 5.67 -3.40
N PHE A 20 -13.08 5.81 -3.86
CA PHE A 20 -12.56 7.11 -4.27
C PHE A 20 -13.17 7.59 -5.59
N ASN A 21 -13.45 6.71 -6.54
CA ASN A 21 -14.13 7.08 -7.77
C ASN A 21 -15.57 7.52 -7.52
N ALA A 22 -16.24 6.93 -6.53
CA ALA A 22 -17.59 7.34 -6.16
C ALA A 22 -17.62 8.74 -5.53
N ASP A 23 -16.53 9.13 -4.85
CA ASP A 23 -16.40 10.46 -4.26
C ASP A 23 -16.10 11.51 -5.32
N GLN A 24 -15.19 11.20 -6.24
CA GLN A 24 -14.79 12.13 -7.30
C GLN A 24 -14.26 11.35 -8.50
N GLU A 25 -14.67 11.74 -9.71
CA GLU A 25 -14.21 11.12 -10.95
C GLU A 25 -12.69 11.15 -11.03
N LYS A 26 -12.10 10.03 -11.45
CA LYS A 26 -10.65 9.84 -11.61
C LYS A 26 -9.85 9.79 -10.30
N LYS A 27 -10.49 9.94 -9.16
CA LYS A 27 -9.80 9.90 -7.87
C LYS A 27 -9.21 8.52 -7.59
N GLY A 28 -9.83 7.45 -8.11
CA GLY A 28 -9.27 6.10 -8.00
C GLY A 28 -7.94 5.94 -8.71
N ILE A 29 -7.77 6.59 -9.87
CA ILE A 29 -6.49 6.58 -10.60
C ILE A 29 -5.43 7.35 -9.80
N ASP A 30 -5.78 8.50 -9.25
CA ASP A 30 -4.89 9.28 -8.39
C ASP A 30 -4.46 8.46 -7.17
N PHE A 31 -5.38 7.70 -6.59
CA PHE A 31 -5.08 6.80 -5.48
C PHE A 31 -4.02 5.75 -5.89
N LEU A 32 -4.17 5.13 -7.07
CA LEU A 32 -3.21 4.14 -7.54
C LEU A 32 -1.82 4.75 -7.74
N GLU A 33 -1.74 5.95 -8.31
CA GLU A 33 -0.46 6.63 -8.52
C GLU A 33 0.20 6.95 -7.18
N ASP A 34 -0.57 7.47 -6.22
CA ASP A 34 -0.05 7.77 -4.89
C ASP A 34 0.38 6.49 -4.16
N LEU A 35 -0.37 5.40 -4.34
CA LEU A 35 -0.01 4.10 -3.77
C LEU A 35 1.34 3.62 -4.29
N LYS A 36 1.57 3.72 -5.61
CA LYS A 36 2.85 3.34 -6.21
C LYS A 36 4.00 4.17 -5.66
N MET A 37 3.81 5.48 -5.55
CA MET A 37 4.82 6.38 -4.99
C MET A 37 5.12 6.04 -3.53
N SER A 38 4.08 5.73 -2.76
CA SER A 38 4.24 5.35 -1.34
C SER A 38 5.00 4.04 -1.19
N ILE A 39 4.73 3.06 -2.05
CA ILE A 39 5.43 1.78 -2.05
C ILE A 39 6.90 1.99 -2.44
N ASP A 40 7.18 2.83 -3.44
CA ASP A 40 8.55 3.16 -3.82
C ASP A 40 9.32 3.79 -2.65
N GLY A 41 8.64 4.63 -1.87
CA GLY A 41 9.23 5.20 -0.67
C GLY A 41 9.58 4.14 0.38
N ILE A 42 8.74 3.13 0.53
CA ILE A 42 9.02 1.99 1.42
C ILE A 42 10.24 1.22 0.94
N LEU A 43 10.35 0.98 -0.37
CA LEU A 43 11.46 0.24 -0.98
C LEU A 43 12.80 0.94 -0.80
N GLN A 44 12.81 2.26 -0.68
CA GLN A 44 14.03 3.04 -0.47
C GLN A 44 14.55 2.94 0.95
N ARG A 45 13.76 2.43 1.87
CA ARG A 45 14.18 2.23 3.25
C ARG A 45 14.94 0.92 3.37
N SER A 46 15.93 0.89 4.25
CA SER A 46 16.65 -0.35 4.53
C SER A 46 15.69 -1.37 5.15
N PRO A 47 15.66 -2.60 4.64
CA PRO A 47 14.84 -3.64 5.25
C PRO A 47 15.30 -3.87 6.68
N THR A 48 14.38 -3.78 7.61
CA THR A 48 14.64 -4.21 8.98
C THR A 48 14.29 -5.69 9.08
N LYS A 49 15.12 -6.46 9.78
CA LYS A 49 14.90 -7.91 9.95
C LYS A 49 13.78 -8.21 10.93
N SER A 50 12.84 -7.30 11.10
CA SER A 50 11.70 -7.50 11.96
C SER A 50 10.65 -8.32 11.22
N SER A 51 10.14 -9.36 11.86
CA SER A 51 9.00 -10.12 11.37
C SER A 51 7.67 -9.41 11.66
N GLU A 52 7.72 -8.23 12.28
CA GLU A 52 6.53 -7.47 12.61
C GLU A 52 6.02 -6.70 11.40
N ILE A 53 4.69 -6.64 11.28
CA ILE A 53 4.05 -5.85 10.23
C ILE A 53 4.23 -4.37 10.54
N ALA A 54 4.79 -3.64 9.60
CA ALA A 54 4.93 -2.20 9.70
C ALA A 54 3.77 -1.51 8.98
N VAL A 55 3.54 -0.25 9.32
CA VAL A 55 2.48 0.56 8.73
C VAL A 55 3.10 1.82 8.15
N ASN A 56 2.74 2.14 6.91
CA ASN A 56 3.16 3.37 6.24
C ASN A 56 1.91 4.11 5.76
N LYS A 57 1.76 5.35 6.20
CA LYS A 57 0.64 6.19 5.76
C LYS A 57 0.93 6.76 4.37
N MET A 58 -0.06 6.73 3.48
CA MET A 58 0.06 7.36 2.17
C MET A 58 0.13 8.89 2.30
N LEU A 59 0.79 9.55 1.34
CA LEU A 59 1.01 10.98 1.39
C LEU A 59 -0.27 11.80 1.17
N ASN A 60 -1.05 11.43 0.17
CA ASN A 60 -2.17 12.26 -0.28
C ASN A 60 -3.55 11.63 -0.04
N PHE A 61 -3.59 10.44 0.54
CA PHE A 61 -4.84 9.73 0.82
C PHE A 61 -4.86 9.24 2.26
N PRO A 62 -6.04 9.21 2.89
CA PRO A 62 -6.16 8.72 4.27
C PRO A 62 -6.16 7.18 4.30
N VAL A 63 -5.06 6.60 3.87
CA VAL A 63 -4.91 5.16 3.69
C VAL A 63 -3.58 4.72 4.29
N ASN A 64 -3.60 3.60 5.00
CA ASN A 64 -2.42 2.98 5.59
C ASN A 64 -2.06 1.71 4.84
N ILE A 65 -0.77 1.55 4.53
CA ILE A 65 -0.22 0.36 3.89
C ILE A 65 0.42 -0.50 4.98
N HIS A 66 -0.09 -1.72 5.14
CA HIS A 66 0.49 -2.70 6.05
C HIS A 66 1.44 -3.60 5.27
N TYR A 67 2.67 -3.69 5.71
CA TYR A 67 3.70 -4.42 4.96
C TYR A 67 4.69 -5.11 5.89
N VAL A 68 5.42 -6.08 5.32
CA VAL A 68 6.54 -6.73 5.99
C VAL A 68 7.60 -7.03 4.93
N PHE A 69 8.87 -6.85 5.28
CA PHE A 69 9.96 -7.35 4.45
C PHE A 69 10.17 -8.82 4.80
N GLU A 70 9.86 -9.72 3.87
CA GLU A 70 10.08 -11.16 4.07
C GLU A 70 11.55 -11.49 4.13
N ASN A 71 12.34 -10.78 3.31
CA ASN A 71 13.78 -10.89 3.26
C ASN A 71 14.34 -9.65 2.56
N GLU A 72 15.62 -9.64 2.22
CA GLU A 72 16.25 -8.49 1.57
C GLU A 72 15.75 -8.23 0.15
N GLU A 73 15.04 -9.20 -0.45
CA GLU A 73 14.58 -9.12 -1.84
C GLU A 73 13.08 -8.97 -2.01
N ASN A 74 12.29 -9.28 -0.97
CA ASN A 74 10.84 -9.33 -1.09
C ASN A 74 10.14 -8.43 -0.08
N LEU A 75 9.36 -7.48 -0.59
CA LEU A 75 8.44 -6.68 0.20
C LEU A 75 7.03 -7.25 0.03
N PHE A 76 6.39 -7.61 1.13
CA PHE A 76 5.05 -8.18 1.12
C PHE A 76 4.06 -7.16 1.68
N ILE A 77 3.11 -6.73 0.83
CA ILE A 77 2.02 -5.85 1.23
C ILE A 77 0.88 -6.75 1.72
N THR A 78 0.57 -6.68 3.00
CA THR A 78 -0.39 -7.60 3.64
C THR A 78 -1.82 -7.07 3.59
N ALA A 79 -2.00 -5.74 3.70
CA ALA A 79 -3.33 -5.15 3.69
C ALA A 79 -3.22 -3.64 3.43
N ILE A 80 -4.31 -3.03 3.00
CA ILE A 80 -4.39 -1.59 2.75
C ILE A 80 -5.71 -1.11 3.34
N PHE A 81 -5.65 -0.22 4.34
CA PHE A 81 -6.81 0.24 5.08
C PHE A 81 -7.00 1.74 4.97
N LYS A 82 -8.24 2.13 4.70
CA LYS A 82 -8.64 3.54 4.76
C LYS A 82 -8.82 3.94 6.23
N GLU A 83 -8.29 5.10 6.59
CA GLU A 83 -8.55 5.70 7.89
C GLU A 83 -9.95 6.34 7.89
N ASP A 84 -10.63 6.21 9.00
CA ASP A 84 -11.91 6.88 9.18
C ASP A 84 -11.74 8.36 9.58
#